data_bb5e8c0620b6e79ee2f930e017b0cfcf
#
_entry.id   bb5e8c0620b6e79ee2f930e017b0cfcf
#
_cell.length_a   1.000
_cell.length_b   1.000
_cell.length_c   1.000
_cell.angle_alpha   90.00
_cell.angle_beta   90.00
_cell.angle_gamma   90.00
#
_symmetry.space_group_name_H-M   'P 1'
#
loop_
_entity.id
_entity.type
_entity.pdbx_description
1 polymer ?
#
loop_
_entity_poly.entity_id
_entity_poly.type
_entity_poly.pdbx_seq_one_letter_code
_entity_poly.pdbx_strand_id
1 'polypeptide(L)'
;VLSEIEIEVASPDHPADFKRIELSKADADYSQVKYSINLAIDGKVDRTGWAVDGNTKVEDRTAVFHFKEAVGFPNGTILRVRMKHEYGGSHQIARFRVAVHASEISPAPITLSRIAAKPAAERTDAEVRELRDWWLSRQGSDEVRRAVESIQQLERRKTELSSGYPATMVMNELPTPRKTHVLIRGEY
;
A
#
# COMPACT_ATOMS: atom_id res chain seq x y z
N VAL A 1 5.05 17.03 2.56
CA VAL A 1 4.75 16.46 1.24
C VAL A 1 6.07 16.18 0.52
N LEU A 2 6.27 14.96 0.03
CA LEU A 2 7.40 14.59 -0.83
C LEU A 2 6.97 14.80 -2.29
N SER A 3 7.44 15.89 -2.89
CA SER A 3 7.04 16.25 -4.25
C SER A 3 7.70 15.35 -5.29
N GLU A 4 8.98 15.01 -5.09
CA GLU A 4 9.70 14.11 -6.00
C GLU A 4 10.86 13.46 -5.27
N ILE A 5 11.15 12.20 -5.58
CA ILE A 5 12.35 11.49 -5.16
C ILE A 5 13.22 11.14 -6.36
N GLU A 6 14.49 11.47 -6.28
CA GLU A 6 15.48 11.12 -7.29
C GLU A 6 16.54 10.23 -6.65
N ILE A 7 16.89 9.16 -7.33
CA ILE A 7 17.94 8.23 -6.90
C ILE A 7 19.01 8.21 -7.97
N GLU A 8 20.24 8.42 -7.54
CA GLU A 8 21.43 8.38 -8.39
C GLU A 8 22.42 7.38 -7.81
N VAL A 9 23.19 6.74 -8.66
CA VAL A 9 24.24 5.78 -8.29
C VAL A 9 25.55 6.15 -8.89
N ALA A 10 26.63 5.84 -8.16
CA ALA A 10 28.00 5.94 -8.68
C ALA A 10 28.82 4.72 -8.21
N SER A 11 29.83 4.36 -8.99
CA SER A 11 30.85 3.39 -8.55
C SER A 11 31.76 4.04 -7.50
N PRO A 12 32.22 3.28 -6.50
CA PRO A 12 33.29 3.75 -5.61
C PRO A 12 34.59 4.12 -6.33
N ASP A 13 34.86 3.51 -7.49
CA ASP A 13 36.04 3.81 -8.30
C ASP A 13 35.89 5.17 -9.02
N HIS A 14 34.66 5.63 -9.23
CA HIS A 14 34.32 6.91 -9.87
C HIS A 14 33.22 7.62 -9.08
N PRO A 15 33.50 8.11 -7.85
CA PRO A 15 32.47 8.58 -6.92
C PRO A 15 31.81 9.90 -7.30
N ALA A 16 32.30 10.58 -8.34
CA ALA A 16 31.70 11.81 -8.88
C ALA A 16 30.73 11.54 -10.03
N ASP A 17 30.78 10.37 -10.66
CA ASP A 17 30.03 10.04 -11.87
C ASP A 17 28.67 9.44 -11.53
N PHE A 18 27.77 10.28 -11.02
CA PHE A 18 26.43 9.85 -10.67
C PHE A 18 25.55 9.68 -11.90
N LYS A 19 24.87 8.55 -11.97
CA LYS A 19 23.83 8.25 -12.97
C LYS A 19 22.47 8.15 -12.30
N ARG A 20 21.48 8.83 -12.84
CA ARG A 20 20.08 8.74 -12.37
C ARG A 20 19.53 7.35 -12.68
N ILE A 21 18.82 6.79 -11.71
CA ILE A 21 18.12 5.51 -11.83
C ILE A 21 16.64 5.80 -12.11
N GLU A 22 16.09 5.08 -13.08
CA GLU A 22 14.66 5.08 -13.32
C GLU A 22 13.94 4.21 -12.30
N LEU A 23 12.87 4.78 -11.75
CA LEU A 23 11.96 4.08 -10.84
C LEU A 23 10.78 3.54 -11.64
N SER A 24 10.45 2.27 -11.45
CA SER A 24 9.34 1.61 -12.16
C SER A 24 8.02 1.73 -11.41
N LYS A 25 8.08 1.76 -10.06
CA LYS A 25 6.92 1.71 -9.19
C LYS A 25 7.28 2.26 -7.80
N ALA A 26 6.29 2.80 -7.12
CA ALA A 26 6.37 3.09 -5.70
C ALA A 26 5.17 2.52 -4.95
N ASP A 27 5.41 1.94 -3.79
CA ASP A 27 4.40 1.43 -2.87
C ASP A 27 4.54 2.14 -1.52
N ALA A 28 3.42 2.45 -0.87
CA ALA A 28 3.41 3.02 0.48
C ALA A 28 2.34 2.33 1.33
N ASP A 29 2.59 2.27 2.64
CA ASP A 29 1.62 1.74 3.60
C ASP A 29 0.42 2.66 3.82
N TYR A 30 0.59 3.95 3.52
CA TYR A 30 -0.46 4.95 3.57
C TYR A 30 -0.16 6.10 2.62
N SER A 31 -1.19 6.64 2.01
CA SER A 31 -1.15 7.89 1.24
C SER A 31 -2.40 8.71 1.56
N GLN A 32 -2.22 9.98 1.87
CA GLN A 32 -3.32 10.93 2.03
C GLN A 32 -4.12 11.05 0.74
N VAL A 33 -5.43 11.25 0.86
CA VAL A 33 -6.32 11.46 -0.30
C VAL A 33 -5.76 12.56 -1.20
N LYS A 34 -5.64 12.30 -2.50
CA LYS A 34 -5.03 13.15 -3.54
C LYS A 34 -3.50 13.28 -3.50
N TYR A 35 -2.83 12.65 -2.53
CA TYR A 35 -1.37 12.72 -2.39
C TYR A 35 -0.75 11.32 -2.41
N SER A 36 -1.00 10.60 -3.51
CA SER A 36 -0.50 9.23 -3.73
C SER A 36 1.01 9.20 -3.81
N ILE A 37 1.61 8.08 -3.37
CA ILE A 37 3.07 7.85 -3.50
C ILE A 37 3.56 7.93 -4.95
N ASN A 38 2.72 7.60 -5.92
CA ASN A 38 3.08 7.67 -7.33
C ASN A 38 3.38 9.11 -7.81
N LEU A 39 2.86 10.12 -7.13
CA LEU A 39 3.18 11.52 -7.40
C LEU A 39 4.60 11.92 -6.97
N ALA A 40 5.28 11.08 -6.20
CA ALA A 40 6.67 11.30 -5.81
C ALA A 40 7.67 10.71 -6.82
N ILE A 41 7.19 10.07 -7.90
CA ILE A 41 8.01 9.47 -8.97
C ILE A 41 7.47 9.83 -10.37
N ASP A 42 6.62 10.84 -10.49
CA ASP A 42 6.00 11.23 -11.77
C ASP A 42 6.86 12.19 -12.60
N GLY A 43 8.03 12.55 -12.10
CA GLY A 43 8.99 13.45 -12.74
C GLY A 43 8.65 14.93 -12.60
N LYS A 44 7.65 15.29 -11.80
CA LYS A 44 7.25 16.69 -11.58
C LYS A 44 7.72 17.18 -10.22
N VAL A 45 8.27 18.37 -10.22
CA VAL A 45 8.71 19.05 -8.99
C VAL A 45 7.78 20.25 -8.79
N ASP A 46 6.64 19.99 -8.20
CA ASP A 46 5.60 21.00 -7.99
C ASP A 46 4.94 20.86 -6.60
N ARG A 47 3.76 21.45 -6.43
CA ARG A 47 3.00 21.40 -5.18
C ARG A 47 2.21 20.09 -4.97
N THR A 48 2.39 19.10 -5.84
CA THR A 48 1.86 17.74 -5.65
C THR A 48 2.91 16.84 -4.99
N GLY A 49 2.57 15.58 -4.75
CA GLY A 49 3.50 14.62 -4.18
C GLY A 49 2.83 13.68 -3.18
N TRP A 50 3.64 12.93 -2.47
CA TRP A 50 3.18 12.01 -1.42
C TRP A 50 3.05 12.72 -0.08
N ALA A 51 1.89 12.52 0.58
CA ALA A 51 1.64 13.01 1.93
C ALA A 51 1.02 11.93 2.81
N VAL A 52 1.18 12.07 4.13
CA VAL A 52 0.88 11.02 5.12
C VAL A 52 0.03 11.51 6.30
N ASP A 53 -0.65 12.66 6.17
CA ASP A 53 -1.47 13.25 7.24
C ASP A 53 -0.75 13.41 8.58
N GLY A 54 0.56 13.65 8.56
CA GLY A 54 1.40 13.73 9.75
C GLY A 54 1.02 14.84 10.74
N ASN A 55 0.18 15.79 10.35
CA ASN A 55 -0.41 16.82 11.21
C ASN A 55 -1.58 16.31 12.06
N THR A 56 -2.23 15.23 11.66
CA THR A 56 -3.37 14.62 12.37
C THR A 56 -3.04 13.25 12.93
N LYS A 57 -2.15 12.51 12.28
CA LYS A 57 -1.74 11.16 12.67
C LYS A 57 -0.22 11.04 12.67
N VAL A 58 0.37 11.05 13.86
CA VAL A 58 1.80 10.86 14.02
C VAL A 58 2.07 9.36 14.10
N GLU A 59 2.35 8.75 12.96
CA GLU A 59 2.67 7.33 12.83
C GLU A 59 3.87 7.14 11.91
N ASP A 60 4.66 6.12 12.18
CA ASP A 60 5.73 5.71 11.27
C ASP A 60 5.13 5.22 9.95
N ARG A 61 5.63 5.78 8.86
CA ARG A 61 5.20 5.44 7.50
C ARG A 61 6.35 4.86 6.71
N THR A 62 6.03 3.92 5.85
CA THR A 62 7.01 3.25 4.99
C THR A 62 6.62 3.41 3.53
N ALA A 63 7.60 3.76 2.70
CA ALA A 63 7.49 3.72 1.26
C ALA A 63 8.61 2.87 0.66
N VAL A 64 8.31 2.15 -0.41
CA VAL A 64 9.28 1.37 -1.18
C VAL A 64 9.27 1.87 -2.61
N PHE A 65 10.45 2.18 -3.11
CA PHE A 65 10.67 2.63 -4.48
C PHE A 65 11.40 1.52 -5.23
N HIS A 66 10.81 1.04 -6.32
CA HIS A 66 11.34 -0.06 -7.10
C HIS A 66 12.15 0.48 -8.27
N PHE A 67 13.38 0.03 -8.39
CA PHE A 67 14.21 0.34 -9.54
C PHE A 67 13.68 -0.40 -10.77
N LYS A 68 13.74 0.23 -11.92
CA LYS A 68 13.34 -0.39 -13.19
C LYS A 68 14.29 -1.51 -13.59
N GLU A 69 15.56 -1.34 -13.27
CA GLU A 69 16.62 -2.31 -13.54
C GLU A 69 17.48 -2.51 -12.29
N ALA A 70 18.04 -3.71 -12.16
CA ALA A 70 18.99 -3.99 -11.09
C ALA A 70 20.26 -3.15 -11.30
N VAL A 71 20.73 -2.52 -10.24
CA VAL A 71 21.92 -1.67 -10.29
C VAL A 71 22.90 -2.08 -9.20
N GLY A 72 24.16 -2.23 -9.59
CA GLY A 72 25.24 -2.55 -8.67
C GLY A 72 26.60 -2.47 -9.35
N PHE A 73 27.64 -2.24 -8.56
CA PHE A 73 29.02 -2.25 -9.01
C PHE A 73 29.82 -3.27 -8.19
N PRO A 74 30.86 -3.92 -8.77
CA PRO A 74 31.60 -5.00 -8.11
C PRO A 74 32.19 -4.61 -6.74
N ASN A 75 32.63 -3.34 -6.60
CA ASN A 75 33.27 -2.83 -5.38
C ASN A 75 32.28 -2.09 -4.45
N GLY A 76 30.96 -2.29 -4.64
CA GLY A 76 29.92 -1.60 -3.92
C GLY A 76 29.27 -0.49 -4.75
N THR A 77 28.27 0.15 -4.19
CA THR A 77 27.48 1.19 -4.89
C THR A 77 27.27 2.37 -3.98
N ILE A 78 27.61 3.56 -4.47
CA ILE A 78 27.28 4.80 -3.80
C ILE A 78 25.88 5.22 -4.24
N LEU A 79 24.97 5.39 -3.29
CA LEU A 79 23.62 5.87 -3.52
C LEU A 79 23.50 7.32 -3.08
N ARG A 80 22.93 8.15 -3.95
CA ARG A 80 22.49 9.49 -3.62
C ARG A 80 20.97 9.56 -3.75
N VAL A 81 20.31 9.84 -2.64
CA VAL A 81 18.85 10.04 -2.60
C VAL A 81 18.56 11.50 -2.40
N ARG A 82 17.79 12.08 -3.31
CA ARG A 82 17.32 13.47 -3.25
C ARG A 82 15.82 13.46 -3.05
N MET A 83 15.36 14.06 -1.96
CA MET A 83 13.95 14.26 -1.66
C MET A 83 13.61 15.74 -1.83
N LYS A 84 12.68 16.04 -2.73
CA LYS A 84 12.23 17.40 -3.02
C LYS A 84 10.90 17.66 -2.35
N HIS A 85 10.76 18.82 -1.71
CA HIS A 85 9.60 19.20 -0.90
C HIS A 85 9.12 20.60 -1.32
N GLU A 86 8.43 20.69 -2.47
CA GLU A 86 8.03 21.96 -3.09
C GLU A 86 6.57 22.37 -2.78
N TYR A 87 5.89 21.62 -1.89
CA TYR A 87 4.52 21.95 -1.49
C TYR A 87 4.41 23.35 -0.85
N GLY A 88 5.41 23.76 -0.11
CA GLY A 88 5.43 24.98 0.67
C GLY A 88 4.94 24.79 2.11
N GLY A 89 4.89 25.88 2.88
CA GLY A 89 4.35 25.86 4.25
C GLY A 89 5.10 24.94 5.23
N SER A 90 6.38 24.67 5.00
CA SER A 90 7.21 23.78 5.83
C SER A 90 6.74 22.33 5.91
N HIS A 91 5.96 21.85 4.93
CA HIS A 91 5.49 20.47 4.86
C HIS A 91 6.60 19.52 4.37
N GLN A 92 7.56 19.24 5.24
CA GLN A 92 8.71 18.39 4.95
C GLN A 92 8.68 17.12 5.80
N ILE A 93 9.40 16.08 5.36
CA ILE A 93 9.67 14.89 6.16
C ILE A 93 10.77 15.27 7.16
N ALA A 94 10.43 15.29 8.45
CA ALA A 94 11.35 15.74 9.50
C ALA A 94 12.34 14.64 9.92
N ARG A 95 11.92 13.36 9.89
CA ARG A 95 12.73 12.21 10.29
C ARG A 95 12.51 11.06 9.33
N PHE A 96 13.57 10.48 8.83
CA PHE A 96 13.49 9.33 7.92
C PHE A 96 14.67 8.39 8.11
N ARG A 97 14.51 7.18 7.64
CA ARG A 97 15.55 6.16 7.51
C ARG A 97 15.49 5.59 6.11
N VAL A 98 16.64 5.44 5.47
CA VAL A 98 16.76 4.78 4.18
C VAL A 98 17.32 3.37 4.40
N ALA A 99 16.74 2.40 3.73
CA ALA A 99 17.24 1.04 3.64
C ALA A 99 17.25 0.60 2.18
N VAL A 100 18.18 -0.26 1.81
CA VAL A 100 18.28 -0.82 0.47
C VAL A 100 18.15 -2.33 0.58
N HIS A 101 17.41 -2.91 -0.35
CA HIS A 101 17.24 -4.34 -0.46
C HIS A 101 17.69 -4.80 -1.85
N ALA A 102 18.62 -5.74 -1.88
CA ALA A 102 19.07 -6.38 -3.10
C ALA A 102 18.50 -7.80 -3.15
N SER A 103 17.44 -8.00 -3.93
CA SER A 103 16.85 -9.31 -4.16
C SER A 103 16.20 -9.34 -5.53
N GLU A 104 16.33 -10.44 -6.23
CA GLU A 104 15.58 -10.74 -7.45
C GLU A 104 14.09 -11.00 -7.16
N ILE A 105 13.76 -11.33 -5.91
CA ILE A 105 12.39 -11.53 -5.46
C ILE A 105 11.83 -10.15 -5.07
N SER A 106 10.76 -9.74 -5.74
CA SER A 106 10.01 -8.55 -5.32
C SER A 106 9.68 -8.64 -3.83
N PRO A 107 10.05 -7.65 -3.01
CA PRO A 107 9.76 -7.69 -1.59
C PRO A 107 8.25 -7.86 -1.35
N ALA A 108 7.90 -8.44 -0.21
CA ALA A 108 6.50 -8.50 0.20
C ALA A 108 5.92 -7.08 0.24
N PRO A 109 4.66 -6.90 -0.16
CA PRO A 109 3.97 -5.64 0.05
C PRO A 109 4.15 -5.13 1.49
N ILE A 110 4.29 -3.83 1.66
CA ILE A 110 4.56 -3.22 2.97
C ILE A 110 3.50 -3.63 4.00
N THR A 111 2.24 -3.71 3.58
CA THR A 111 1.13 -4.19 4.42
C THR A 111 1.41 -5.58 4.99
N LEU A 112 1.85 -6.50 4.14
CA LEU A 112 2.20 -7.86 4.57
C LEU A 112 3.43 -7.91 5.48
N SER A 113 4.42 -7.06 5.22
CA SER A 113 5.59 -6.96 6.11
C SER A 113 5.20 -6.46 7.50
N ARG A 114 4.24 -5.54 7.61
CA ARG A 114 3.69 -5.08 8.90
C ARG A 114 2.91 -6.18 9.61
N ILE A 115 2.08 -6.93 8.88
CA ILE A 115 1.35 -8.08 9.44
C ILE A 115 2.34 -9.15 9.91
N ALA A 116 3.37 -9.45 9.13
CA ALA A 116 4.40 -10.42 9.49
C ALA A 116 5.19 -10.02 10.75
N ALA A 117 5.38 -8.73 10.98
CA ALA A 117 6.06 -8.20 12.17
C ALA A 117 5.22 -8.32 13.45
N LYS A 118 3.90 -8.50 13.35
CA LYS A 118 3.04 -8.73 14.53
C LYS A 118 3.30 -10.12 15.11
N PRO A 119 3.26 -10.29 16.44
CA PRO A 119 3.21 -11.60 17.08
C PRO A 119 2.07 -12.44 16.50
N ALA A 120 2.29 -13.76 16.32
CA ALA A 120 1.29 -14.62 15.68
C ALA A 120 -0.07 -14.62 16.40
N ALA A 121 -0.06 -14.49 17.74
CA ALA A 121 -1.27 -14.45 18.56
C ALA A 121 -2.08 -13.15 18.42
N GLU A 122 -1.48 -12.07 17.88
CA GLU A 122 -2.13 -10.78 17.71
C GLU A 122 -2.65 -10.56 16.27
N ARG A 123 -2.40 -11.53 15.38
CA ARG A 123 -2.89 -11.48 14.01
C ARG A 123 -4.34 -11.89 13.94
N THR A 124 -5.13 -11.12 13.22
CA THR A 124 -6.52 -11.50 12.91
C THR A 124 -6.55 -12.64 11.87
N ASP A 125 -7.68 -13.37 11.81
CA ASP A 125 -7.86 -14.42 10.78
C ASP A 125 -7.74 -13.90 9.35
N ALA A 126 -8.13 -12.64 9.11
CA ALA A 126 -7.98 -11.98 7.81
C ALA A 126 -6.49 -11.75 7.47
N GLU A 127 -5.71 -11.26 8.42
CA GLU A 127 -4.27 -11.04 8.27
C GLU A 127 -3.51 -12.36 8.06
N VAL A 128 -3.90 -13.41 8.78
CA VAL A 128 -3.31 -14.77 8.60
C VAL A 128 -3.61 -15.29 7.20
N ARG A 129 -4.85 -15.12 6.71
CA ARG A 129 -5.22 -15.52 5.34
C ARG A 129 -4.42 -14.74 4.30
N GLU A 130 -4.28 -13.43 4.46
CA GLU A 130 -3.54 -12.57 3.53
C GLU A 130 -2.06 -12.97 3.43
N LEU A 131 -1.40 -13.22 4.56
CA LEU A 131 -0.02 -13.75 4.60
C LEU A 131 0.10 -15.10 3.91
N ARG A 132 -0.82 -16.03 4.22
CA ARG A 132 -0.83 -17.37 3.65
C ARG A 132 -1.02 -17.32 2.14
N ASP A 133 -1.99 -16.56 1.65
CA ASP A 133 -2.33 -16.49 0.25
C ASP A 133 -1.19 -15.84 -0.56
N TRP A 134 -0.55 -14.83 0.00
CA TRP A 134 0.66 -14.24 -0.59
C TRP A 134 1.81 -15.26 -0.66
N TRP A 135 2.05 -16.00 0.43
CA TRP A 135 3.11 -17.01 0.47
C TRP A 135 2.84 -18.14 -0.54
N LEU A 136 1.61 -18.65 -0.58
CA LEU A 136 1.20 -19.70 -1.51
C LEU A 136 1.33 -19.25 -2.98
N SER A 137 1.00 -17.99 -3.28
CA SER A 137 1.13 -17.44 -4.63
C SER A 137 2.58 -17.33 -5.11
N ARG A 138 3.55 -17.29 -4.19
CA ARG A 138 4.98 -17.10 -4.50
C ARG A 138 5.81 -18.37 -4.33
N GLN A 139 5.57 -19.13 -3.28
CA GLN A 139 6.36 -20.28 -2.87
C GLN A 139 5.62 -21.61 -3.08
N GLY A 140 4.34 -21.58 -3.39
CA GLY A 140 3.57 -22.77 -3.71
C GLY A 140 4.03 -23.44 -4.99
N SER A 141 3.74 -24.74 -5.15
CA SER A 141 3.91 -25.43 -6.43
C SER A 141 3.09 -24.76 -7.53
N ASP A 142 3.42 -25.03 -8.79
CA ASP A 142 2.67 -24.45 -9.94
C ASP A 142 1.17 -24.76 -9.88
N GLU A 143 0.81 -25.91 -9.36
CA GLU A 143 -0.58 -26.31 -9.16
C GLU A 143 -1.27 -25.44 -8.09
N VAL A 144 -0.59 -25.23 -6.95
CA VAL A 144 -1.09 -24.38 -5.86
C VAL A 144 -1.23 -22.92 -6.32
N ARG A 145 -0.24 -22.40 -7.06
CA ARG A 145 -0.31 -21.03 -7.59
C ARG A 145 -1.50 -20.84 -8.52
N ARG A 146 -1.72 -21.77 -9.45
CA ARG A 146 -2.89 -21.73 -10.35
C ARG A 146 -4.20 -21.83 -9.60
N ALA A 147 -4.28 -22.66 -8.55
CA ALA A 147 -5.46 -22.74 -7.72
C ALA A 147 -5.76 -21.42 -6.98
N VAL A 148 -4.75 -20.77 -6.39
CA VAL A 148 -4.88 -19.46 -5.74
C VAL A 148 -5.34 -18.39 -6.73
N GLU A 149 -4.76 -18.32 -7.92
CA GLU A 149 -5.17 -17.40 -8.98
C GLU A 149 -6.64 -17.62 -9.39
N SER A 150 -7.04 -18.88 -9.55
CA SER A 150 -8.41 -19.24 -9.88
C SER A 150 -9.40 -18.81 -8.80
N ILE A 151 -9.08 -19.02 -7.52
CA ILE A 151 -9.90 -18.58 -6.40
C ILE A 151 -10.06 -17.05 -6.42
N GLN A 152 -8.97 -16.31 -6.60
CA GLN A 152 -9.01 -14.85 -6.65
C GLN A 152 -9.86 -14.33 -7.82
N GLN A 153 -9.79 -14.98 -8.99
CA GLN A 153 -10.63 -14.64 -10.12
C GLN A 153 -12.11 -14.91 -9.85
N LEU A 154 -12.44 -16.03 -9.22
CA LEU A 154 -13.81 -16.37 -8.85
C LEU A 154 -14.38 -15.42 -7.80
N GLU A 155 -13.58 -15.01 -6.82
CA GLU A 155 -13.99 -14.02 -5.81
C GLU A 155 -14.26 -12.64 -6.42
N ARG A 156 -13.41 -12.17 -7.34
CA ARG A 156 -13.64 -10.95 -8.12
C ARG A 156 -14.95 -11.04 -8.91
N ARG A 157 -15.14 -12.15 -9.64
CA ARG A 157 -16.36 -12.40 -10.41
C ARG A 157 -17.61 -12.42 -9.54
N LYS A 158 -17.53 -13.07 -8.36
CA LYS A 158 -18.61 -13.06 -7.37
C LYS A 158 -18.95 -11.66 -6.91
N THR A 159 -17.93 -10.83 -6.62
CA THR A 159 -18.12 -9.44 -6.18
C THR A 159 -18.77 -8.61 -7.30
N GLU A 160 -18.28 -8.73 -8.54
CA GLU A 160 -18.87 -8.06 -9.70
C GLU A 160 -20.34 -8.42 -9.88
N LEU A 161 -20.66 -9.71 -9.84
CA LEU A 161 -22.04 -10.19 -9.95
C LEU A 161 -22.90 -9.65 -8.79
N SER A 162 -22.40 -9.71 -7.56
CA SER A 162 -23.14 -9.24 -6.39
C SER A 162 -23.40 -7.73 -6.41
N SER A 163 -22.46 -6.94 -6.94
CA SER A 163 -22.62 -5.48 -7.05
C SER A 163 -23.61 -5.07 -8.14
N GLY A 164 -23.85 -5.94 -9.11
CA GLY A 164 -24.81 -5.70 -10.21
C GLY A 164 -26.27 -5.95 -9.86
N TYR A 165 -26.56 -6.56 -8.71
CA TYR A 165 -27.93 -6.81 -8.31
C TYR A 165 -28.49 -5.64 -7.47
N PRO A 166 -29.67 -5.09 -7.81
CA PRO A 166 -30.29 -4.08 -6.98
C PRO A 166 -30.67 -4.68 -5.62
N ALA A 167 -30.23 -4.03 -4.55
CA ALA A 167 -30.66 -4.41 -3.22
C ALA A 167 -32.11 -4.00 -3.01
N THR A 168 -32.97 -4.95 -2.69
CA THR A 168 -34.36 -4.69 -2.30
C THR A 168 -34.48 -4.80 -0.78
N MET A 169 -35.15 -3.81 -0.17
CA MET A 169 -35.51 -3.93 1.25
C MET A 169 -36.55 -5.04 1.43
N VAL A 170 -36.20 -6.04 2.21
CA VAL A 170 -37.12 -7.10 2.62
C VAL A 170 -37.57 -6.81 4.04
N MET A 171 -38.89 -6.81 4.27
CA MET A 171 -39.43 -6.70 5.62
C MET A 171 -39.10 -8.00 6.37
N ASN A 172 -38.27 -7.88 7.41
CA ASN A 172 -38.03 -8.95 8.36
C ASN A 172 -38.84 -8.73 9.62
N GLU A 173 -39.40 -9.79 10.17
CA GLU A 173 -40.04 -9.72 11.46
C GLU A 173 -39.02 -9.39 12.54
N LEU A 174 -39.39 -8.52 13.45
CA LEU A 174 -38.55 -8.21 14.62
C LEU A 174 -38.47 -9.45 15.52
N PRO A 175 -37.30 -9.75 16.11
CA PRO A 175 -37.14 -10.86 17.07
C PRO A 175 -38.10 -10.78 18.25
N THR A 176 -38.55 -9.58 18.59
CA THR A 176 -39.59 -9.31 19.58
C THR A 176 -40.71 -8.52 18.91
N PRO A 177 -41.95 -9.05 18.87
CA PRO A 177 -43.05 -8.34 18.26
C PRO A 177 -43.27 -6.97 18.92
N ARG A 178 -43.51 -5.92 18.12
CA ARG A 178 -43.88 -4.61 18.64
C ARG A 178 -45.26 -4.70 19.28
N LYS A 179 -45.41 -4.20 20.48
CA LYS A 179 -46.72 -4.02 21.07
C LYS A 179 -47.53 -3.06 20.23
N THR A 180 -48.60 -3.53 19.63
CA THR A 180 -49.55 -2.70 18.89
C THR A 180 -50.72 -2.35 19.81
N HIS A 181 -51.13 -1.10 19.81
CA HIS A 181 -52.29 -0.61 20.54
C HIS A 181 -53.40 -0.25 19.55
N VAL A 182 -54.59 -0.57 19.89
CA VAL A 182 -55.77 -0.04 19.14
C VAL A 182 -55.92 1.42 19.52
N LEU A 183 -55.73 2.31 18.56
CA LEU A 183 -55.96 3.74 18.76
C LEU A 183 -57.46 4.01 18.73
N ILE A 184 -58.00 4.59 19.79
CA ILE A 184 -59.36 5.07 19.83
C ILE A 184 -59.41 6.36 18.98
N ARG A 185 -60.41 6.46 18.11
CA ARG A 185 -60.51 7.57 17.17
C ARG A 185 -60.54 8.90 17.92
N GLY A 186 -59.54 9.77 17.68
CA GLY A 186 -59.45 11.11 18.26
C GLY A 186 -58.52 11.26 19.46
N GLU A 187 -57.85 10.17 19.92
CA GLU A 187 -56.75 10.22 20.91
C GLU A 187 -55.42 9.90 20.23
N TYR A 188 -54.45 10.81 20.31
CA TYR A 188 -53.11 10.67 19.79
C TYR A 188 -52.11 10.66 20.97
#